data_b6958f431631beed406eaa298cd7adc6
#
_entry.id   b6958f431631beed406eaa298cd7adc6
#
_cell.length_a   1.000
_cell.length_b   1.000
_cell.length_c   1.000
_cell.angle_alpha   90.00
_cell.angle_beta   90.00
_cell.angle_gamma   90.00
#
_symmetry.space_group_name_H-M   'P 1'
#
loop_
_entity.id
_entity.type
_entity.pdbx_description
1 polymer ?
#
loop_
_entity_poly.entity_id
_entity_poly.type
_entity_poly.pdbx_seq_one_letter_code
_entity_poly.pdbx_strand_id
1 'polypeptide(L)'
;RLHPKKIIIVSSAPQIRYPDYYGIDMPRLEEFCVFDATIELIKERNMESLLTEVYEACKKEVAKGKGETINNAVCKVYAPFTVEEINKKIVERLRPKGMTTPVELVYQSIEGLHEAIPNHKGDWYFTGNFPTPGGMRLVNQAFINFYEQVYHK
;
A
#
# COMPACT_ATOMS: atom_id res chain seq x y z
N ARG A 1 -0.04 -35.36 -7.01
CA ARG A 1 0.27 -33.94 -6.75
C ARG A 1 0.87 -33.35 -8.02
N LEU A 2 0.46 -32.12 -8.38
CA LEU A 2 1.04 -31.40 -9.50
C LEU A 2 2.45 -30.90 -9.10
N HIS A 3 3.39 -31.01 -10.04
CA HIS A 3 4.75 -30.47 -9.90
C HIS A 3 4.97 -29.43 -11.00
N PRO A 4 4.42 -28.19 -10.85
CA PRO A 4 4.53 -27.18 -11.87
C PRO A 4 5.97 -26.67 -11.99
N LYS A 5 6.40 -26.32 -13.19
CA LYS A 5 7.71 -25.69 -13.43
C LYS A 5 7.74 -24.25 -12.89
N LYS A 6 6.59 -23.57 -12.87
CA LYS A 6 6.41 -22.20 -12.40
C LYS A 6 4.94 -21.98 -12.02
N ILE A 7 4.68 -21.14 -11.03
CA ILE A 7 3.36 -20.66 -10.65
C ILE A 7 3.30 -19.17 -10.97
N ILE A 8 2.29 -18.73 -11.69
CA ILE A 8 2.03 -17.32 -11.96
C ILE A 8 0.68 -16.97 -11.35
N ILE A 9 0.70 -16.01 -10.43
CA ILE A 9 -0.50 -15.46 -9.80
C ILE A 9 -0.79 -14.13 -10.47
N VAL A 10 -1.97 -13.98 -11.04
CA VAL A 10 -2.39 -12.76 -11.76
C VAL A 10 -3.55 -12.11 -11.05
N SER A 11 -3.42 -10.82 -10.75
CA SER A 11 -4.50 -9.97 -10.24
C SER A 11 -5.02 -9.08 -11.36
N SER A 12 -6.33 -9.05 -11.55
CA SER A 12 -6.99 -8.12 -12.49
C SER A 12 -7.10 -6.69 -11.94
N ALA A 13 -6.71 -6.46 -10.69
CA ALA A 13 -6.64 -5.16 -10.05
C ALA A 13 -5.18 -4.75 -9.80
N PRO A 14 -4.86 -3.46 -9.75
CA PRO A 14 -3.58 -2.96 -9.24
C PRO A 14 -3.34 -3.33 -7.76
N GLN A 15 -2.13 -3.10 -7.27
CA GLN A 15 -1.81 -3.27 -5.85
C GLN A 15 -2.73 -2.39 -5.00
N ILE A 16 -3.46 -2.99 -4.05
CA ILE A 16 -4.24 -2.25 -3.05
C ILE A 16 -3.24 -1.72 -2.01
N ARG A 17 -3.07 -0.40 -1.99
CA ARG A 17 -2.07 0.31 -1.16
C ARG A 17 -2.70 1.12 -0.05
N TYR A 18 -3.97 1.48 -0.17
CA TYR A 18 -4.65 2.43 0.71
C TYR A 18 -5.96 1.86 1.23
N PRO A 19 -6.37 2.24 2.46
CA PRO A 19 -7.53 1.69 3.13
C PRO A 19 -8.84 2.06 2.43
N ASP A 20 -9.92 1.38 2.82
CA ASP A 20 -11.25 1.70 2.38
C ASP A 20 -11.65 3.13 2.75
N TYR A 21 -12.33 3.79 1.82
CA TYR A 21 -12.80 5.16 1.95
C TYR A 21 -13.76 5.38 3.13
N TYR A 22 -14.59 4.39 3.41
CA TYR A 22 -15.56 4.45 4.51
C TYR A 22 -15.02 3.94 5.84
N GLY A 23 -13.84 3.34 5.85
CA GLY A 23 -13.20 2.76 7.04
C GLY A 23 -13.93 1.53 7.61
N ILE A 24 -14.76 0.87 6.81
CA ILE A 24 -15.53 -0.32 7.21
C ILE A 24 -14.74 -1.59 6.92
N ASP A 25 -14.35 -1.76 5.64
CA ASP A 25 -13.51 -2.87 5.20
C ASP A 25 -12.05 -2.43 5.09
N MET A 26 -11.12 -3.28 5.46
CA MET A 26 -9.68 -3.04 5.36
C MET A 26 -9.24 -1.66 5.89
N PRO A 27 -9.61 -1.26 7.13
CA PRO A 27 -9.25 0.05 7.66
C PRO A 27 -7.80 0.16 8.12
N ARG A 28 -7.11 -0.97 8.28
CA ARG A 28 -5.77 -1.06 8.85
C ARG A 28 -4.73 -1.40 7.81
N LEU A 29 -3.72 -0.53 7.68
CA LEU A 29 -2.66 -0.68 6.67
C LEU A 29 -1.85 -1.96 6.85
N GLU A 30 -1.59 -2.37 8.09
CA GLU A 30 -0.83 -3.58 8.43
C GLU A 30 -1.49 -4.89 7.99
N GLU A 31 -2.76 -4.84 7.59
CA GLU A 31 -3.46 -6.00 7.04
C GLU A 31 -3.23 -6.17 5.52
N PHE A 32 -2.62 -5.19 4.87
CA PHE A 32 -2.33 -5.28 3.43
C PHE A 32 -0.97 -5.93 3.17
N CYS A 33 -0.97 -7.01 2.39
CA CYS A 33 0.29 -7.66 2.01
C CYS A 33 1.25 -6.72 1.27
N VAL A 34 0.73 -5.74 0.54
CA VAL A 34 1.50 -4.71 -0.17
C VAL A 34 2.19 -3.77 0.83
N PHE A 35 1.46 -3.28 1.83
CA PHE A 35 2.01 -2.40 2.85
C PHE A 35 3.06 -3.13 3.70
N ASP A 36 2.72 -4.30 4.17
CA ASP A 36 3.58 -5.13 5.00
C ASP A 36 4.89 -5.50 4.29
N ALA A 37 4.82 -5.88 3.01
CA ALA A 37 6.01 -6.10 2.17
C ALA A 37 6.85 -4.82 2.00
N THR A 38 6.20 -3.66 1.86
CA THR A 38 6.89 -2.38 1.72
C THR A 38 7.61 -1.99 3.01
N ILE A 39 6.98 -2.20 4.18
CA ILE A 39 7.62 -1.97 5.49
C ILE A 39 8.87 -2.85 5.66
N GLU A 40 8.81 -4.10 5.21
CA GLU A 40 9.96 -4.98 5.25
C GLU A 40 11.10 -4.50 4.34
N LEU A 41 10.80 -4.06 3.11
CA LEU A 41 11.78 -3.45 2.21
C LEU A 41 12.44 -2.20 2.81
N ILE A 42 11.66 -1.36 3.51
CA ILE A 42 12.18 -0.18 4.22
C ILE A 42 13.21 -0.61 5.28
N LYS A 43 12.88 -1.61 6.09
CA LYS A 43 13.79 -2.15 7.12
C LYS A 43 15.05 -2.76 6.51
N GLU A 44 14.92 -3.57 5.48
CA GLU A 44 16.06 -4.20 4.79
C GLU A 44 17.03 -3.19 4.19
N ARG A 45 16.53 -2.01 3.81
CA ARG A 45 17.34 -0.92 3.24
C ARG A 45 17.80 0.11 4.28
N ASN A 46 17.53 -0.12 5.57
CA ASN A 46 17.83 0.80 6.67
C ASN A 46 17.23 2.20 6.44
N MET A 47 15.99 2.25 5.97
CA MET A 47 15.27 3.49 5.64
C MET A 47 14.19 3.83 6.66
N GLU A 48 14.28 3.34 7.90
CA GLU A 48 13.24 3.53 8.93
C GLU A 48 12.96 5.00 9.26
N SER A 49 13.93 5.90 9.04
CA SER A 49 13.71 7.34 9.16
C SER A 49 12.57 7.85 8.28
N LEU A 50 12.35 7.21 7.11
CA LEU A 50 11.24 7.53 6.23
C LEU A 50 9.88 7.35 6.93
N LEU A 51 9.73 6.32 7.77
CA LEU A 51 8.47 6.07 8.49
C LEU A 51 8.18 7.20 9.49
N THR A 52 9.22 7.70 10.18
CA THR A 52 9.10 8.85 11.08
C THR A 52 8.73 10.13 10.32
N GLU A 53 9.36 10.36 9.16
CA GLU A 53 9.05 11.50 8.30
C GLU A 53 7.59 11.46 7.81
N VAL A 54 7.12 10.30 7.39
CA VAL A 54 5.73 10.10 6.94
C VAL A 54 4.76 10.29 8.11
N TYR A 55 5.09 9.77 9.30
CA TYR A 55 4.27 9.96 10.50
C TYR A 55 4.07 11.45 10.81
N GLU A 56 5.15 12.23 10.85
CA GLU A 56 5.05 13.67 11.10
C GLU A 56 4.31 14.42 9.97
N ALA A 57 4.47 13.98 8.72
CA ALA A 57 3.72 14.53 7.61
C ALA A 57 2.22 14.21 7.73
N CYS A 58 1.86 12.97 8.07
CA CYS A 58 0.46 12.57 8.29
C CYS A 58 -0.20 13.39 9.41
N LYS A 59 0.49 13.61 10.53
CA LYS A 59 -0.01 14.45 11.62
C LYS A 59 -0.29 15.88 11.18
N LYS A 60 0.60 16.47 10.39
CA LYS A 60 0.38 17.81 9.81
C LYS A 60 -0.84 17.85 8.90
N GLU A 61 -1.02 16.83 8.06
CA GLU A 61 -2.17 16.75 7.15
C GLU A 61 -3.49 16.59 7.91
N VAL A 62 -3.52 15.75 8.95
CA VAL A 62 -4.73 15.55 9.78
C VAL A 62 -5.08 16.78 10.58
N ALA A 63 -4.09 17.57 11.03
CA ALA A 63 -4.30 18.78 11.82
C ALA A 63 -4.85 19.97 11.04
N LYS A 64 -4.85 19.93 9.71
CA LYS A 64 -5.37 21.00 8.85
C LYS A 64 -6.84 21.32 9.13
N GLY A 65 -7.17 22.60 9.09
CA GLY A 65 -8.49 23.13 9.35
C GLY A 65 -9.50 22.92 8.23
N LYS A 66 -10.72 23.40 8.47
CA LYS A 66 -11.80 23.36 7.48
C LYS A 66 -11.45 24.32 6.32
N GLY A 67 -11.51 23.81 5.09
CA GLY A 67 -11.18 24.58 3.87
C GLY A 67 -9.74 24.46 3.39
N GLU A 68 -8.87 23.84 4.16
CA GLU A 68 -7.49 23.54 3.71
C GLU A 68 -7.41 22.26 2.89
N THR A 69 -6.53 22.25 1.89
CA THR A 69 -6.27 21.05 1.09
C THR A 69 -5.46 20.03 1.89
N ILE A 70 -6.02 18.84 2.04
CA ILE A 70 -5.38 17.72 2.71
C ILE A 70 -4.79 16.79 1.66
N ASN A 71 -3.52 16.41 1.81
CA ASN A 71 -2.82 15.50 0.91
C ASN A 71 -2.63 14.13 1.57
N ASN A 72 -2.47 13.11 0.75
CA ASN A 72 -2.11 11.78 1.20
C ASN A 72 -0.59 11.71 1.38
N ALA A 73 -0.10 11.80 2.62
CA ALA A 73 1.32 11.70 2.92
C ALA A 73 1.83 10.24 2.88
N VAL A 74 0.94 9.25 2.98
CA VAL A 74 1.28 7.82 3.00
C VAL A 74 1.87 7.36 1.66
N CYS A 75 1.60 8.06 0.55
CA CYS A 75 2.19 7.73 -0.75
C CYS A 75 3.74 7.70 -0.71
N LYS A 76 4.36 8.46 0.18
CA LYS A 76 5.82 8.50 0.37
C LYS A 76 6.39 7.16 0.84
N VAL A 77 5.60 6.31 1.50
CA VAL A 77 6.01 4.97 1.94
C VAL A 77 6.37 4.10 0.74
N TYR A 78 5.62 4.24 -0.35
CA TYR A 78 5.78 3.43 -1.56
C TYR A 78 6.73 4.04 -2.58
N ALA A 79 6.98 5.35 -2.50
CA ALA A 79 7.73 6.10 -3.50
C ALA A 79 9.15 5.56 -3.81
N PRO A 80 9.91 5.00 -2.84
CA PRO A 80 11.24 4.47 -3.11
C PRO A 80 11.28 3.14 -3.86
N PHE A 81 10.13 2.48 -4.08
CA PHE A 81 10.07 1.10 -4.56
C PHE A 81 9.26 0.98 -5.85
N THR A 82 9.71 0.12 -6.73
CA THR A 82 8.93 -0.26 -7.93
C THR A 82 7.84 -1.28 -7.55
N VAL A 83 6.85 -1.41 -8.43
CA VAL A 83 5.81 -2.45 -8.30
C VAL A 83 6.43 -3.84 -8.25
N GLU A 84 7.45 -4.08 -9.08
CA GLU A 84 8.15 -5.36 -9.19
C GLU A 84 8.92 -5.72 -7.92
N GLU A 85 9.55 -4.74 -7.27
CA GLU A 85 10.25 -4.96 -5.99
C GLU A 85 9.27 -5.36 -4.90
N ILE A 86 8.13 -4.66 -4.81
CA ILE A 86 7.07 -4.99 -3.85
C ILE A 86 6.49 -6.37 -4.15
N ASN A 87 6.19 -6.70 -5.43
CA ASN A 87 5.68 -8.01 -5.82
C ASN A 87 6.63 -9.14 -5.42
N LYS A 88 7.92 -8.93 -5.65
CA LYS A 88 8.96 -9.88 -5.26
C LYS A 88 8.97 -10.13 -3.75
N LYS A 89 8.86 -9.07 -2.96
CA LYS A 89 8.82 -9.16 -1.50
C LYS A 89 7.53 -9.84 -1.01
N ILE A 90 6.38 -9.58 -1.62
CA ILE A 90 5.12 -10.28 -1.32
C ILE A 90 5.29 -11.79 -1.55
N VAL A 91 5.84 -12.18 -2.70
CA VAL A 91 6.08 -13.60 -3.02
C VAL A 91 7.04 -14.23 -2.01
N GLU A 92 8.12 -13.55 -1.66
CA GLU A 92 9.09 -14.04 -0.67
C GLU A 92 8.43 -14.33 0.69
N ARG A 93 7.60 -13.40 1.17
CA ARG A 93 6.90 -13.52 2.45
C ARG A 93 5.83 -14.63 2.47
N LEU A 94 5.06 -14.73 1.40
CA LEU A 94 3.94 -15.67 1.33
C LEU A 94 4.35 -17.07 0.89
N ARG A 95 5.55 -17.24 0.39
CA ARG A 95 6.06 -18.53 -0.09
C ARG A 95 6.24 -19.51 1.06
N PRO A 96 5.62 -20.69 1.02
CA PRO A 96 5.80 -21.70 2.06
C PRO A 96 7.25 -22.14 2.18
N LYS A 97 7.70 -22.38 3.42
CA LYS A 97 9.04 -22.95 3.67
C LYS A 97 9.21 -24.28 2.93
N GLY A 98 10.34 -24.43 2.26
CA GLY A 98 10.65 -25.66 1.49
C GLY A 98 10.05 -25.72 0.09
N MET A 99 9.26 -24.73 -0.32
CA MET A 99 8.77 -24.64 -1.70
C MET A 99 9.88 -24.17 -2.64
N THR A 100 10.28 -25.01 -3.58
CA THR A 100 11.33 -24.71 -4.56
C THR A 100 10.78 -24.15 -5.88
N THR A 101 9.51 -24.44 -6.19
CA THR A 101 8.86 -23.97 -7.43
C THR A 101 8.89 -22.43 -7.50
N PRO A 102 9.37 -21.83 -8.60
CA PRO A 102 9.33 -20.39 -8.81
C PRO A 102 7.88 -19.86 -8.80
N VAL A 103 7.67 -18.74 -8.11
CA VAL A 103 6.38 -18.03 -8.07
C VAL A 103 6.58 -16.63 -8.62
N GLU A 104 5.69 -16.21 -9.48
CA GLU A 104 5.61 -14.83 -10.00
C GLU A 104 4.24 -14.24 -9.65
N LEU A 105 4.23 -12.99 -9.24
CA LEU A 105 3.02 -12.23 -8.95
C LEU A 105 2.92 -11.05 -9.92
N VAL A 106 1.82 -10.99 -10.64
CA VAL A 106 1.53 -9.95 -11.65
C VAL A 106 0.26 -9.23 -11.27
N TYR A 107 0.36 -7.92 -11.06
CA TYR A 107 -0.79 -7.04 -10.89
C TYR A 107 -1.09 -6.28 -12.18
N GLN A 108 -2.36 -5.93 -12.36
CA GLN A 108 -2.75 -4.94 -13.37
C GLN A 108 -2.03 -3.60 -13.07
N SER A 109 -1.64 -2.87 -14.11
CA SER A 109 -1.14 -1.50 -13.94
C SER A 109 -2.30 -0.51 -13.72
N ILE A 110 -2.02 0.63 -13.08
CA ILE A 110 -3.01 1.70 -12.92
C ILE A 110 -3.37 2.28 -14.29
N GLU A 111 -2.38 2.45 -15.16
CA GLU A 111 -2.56 2.94 -16.52
C GLU A 111 -3.45 2.00 -17.34
N GLY A 112 -3.17 0.70 -17.30
CA GLY A 112 -3.99 -0.30 -17.99
C GLY A 112 -5.41 -0.41 -17.44
N LEU A 113 -5.61 -0.18 -16.12
CA LEU A 113 -6.94 -0.08 -15.52
C LEU A 113 -7.70 1.15 -16.07
N HIS A 114 -7.06 2.31 -16.13
CA HIS A 114 -7.67 3.55 -16.67
C HIS A 114 -7.98 3.42 -18.17
N GLU A 115 -7.12 2.75 -18.93
CA GLU A 115 -7.36 2.46 -20.34
C GLU A 115 -8.55 1.53 -20.55
N ALA A 116 -8.67 0.49 -19.72
CA ALA A 116 -9.76 -0.47 -19.80
C ALA A 116 -11.11 0.11 -19.34
N ILE A 117 -11.10 1.04 -18.37
CA ILE A 117 -12.32 1.62 -17.77
C ILE A 117 -12.18 3.15 -17.66
N PRO A 118 -12.12 3.88 -18.78
CA PRO A 118 -11.76 5.31 -18.80
C PRO A 118 -12.78 6.23 -18.10
N ASN A 119 -14.02 5.78 -17.96
CA ASN A 119 -15.09 6.58 -17.33
C ASN A 119 -15.27 6.30 -15.84
N HIS A 120 -14.52 5.36 -15.28
CA HIS A 120 -14.61 5.00 -13.86
C HIS A 120 -13.67 5.84 -13.01
N LYS A 121 -14.18 6.34 -11.88
CA LYS A 121 -13.45 7.21 -10.94
C LYS A 121 -13.40 6.59 -9.54
N GLY A 122 -12.92 5.38 -9.40
CA GLY A 122 -12.90 4.68 -8.12
C GLY A 122 -11.56 4.01 -7.83
N ASP A 123 -10.46 4.71 -8.10
CA ASP A 123 -9.10 4.17 -8.09
C ASP A 123 -8.28 4.50 -6.84
N TRP A 124 -8.86 5.17 -5.84
CA TRP A 124 -8.15 5.63 -4.63
C TRP A 124 -7.49 4.51 -3.82
N TYR A 125 -7.97 3.28 -3.89
CA TYR A 125 -7.32 2.12 -3.28
C TYR A 125 -5.91 1.85 -3.83
N PHE A 126 -5.68 2.25 -5.07
CA PHE A 126 -4.45 2.03 -5.83
C PHE A 126 -3.59 3.28 -5.88
N THR A 127 -4.20 4.43 -6.19
CA THR A 127 -3.53 5.72 -6.38
C THR A 127 -3.37 6.52 -5.09
N GLY A 128 -4.26 6.32 -4.11
CA GLY A 128 -4.36 7.15 -2.91
C GLY A 128 -5.01 8.51 -3.14
N ASN A 129 -5.60 8.74 -4.32
CA ASN A 129 -6.26 9.98 -4.69
C ASN A 129 -7.71 9.99 -4.22
N PHE A 130 -7.92 10.07 -2.92
CA PHE A 130 -9.26 10.12 -2.33
C PHE A 130 -9.99 11.39 -2.77
N PRO A 131 -11.28 11.28 -3.17
CA PRO A 131 -12.03 12.39 -3.76
C PRO A 131 -12.48 13.44 -2.74
N THR A 132 -12.31 13.19 -1.45
CA THR A 132 -12.75 14.11 -0.40
C THR A 132 -11.68 14.31 0.68
N PRO A 133 -11.74 15.45 1.39
CA PRO A 133 -10.88 15.70 2.55
C PRO A 133 -11.03 14.61 3.65
N GLY A 134 -12.23 14.03 3.79
CA GLY A 134 -12.47 12.93 4.74
C GLY A 134 -11.68 11.69 4.44
N GLY A 135 -11.65 11.25 3.17
CA GLY A 135 -10.82 10.13 2.72
C GLY A 135 -9.32 10.39 2.87
N MET A 136 -8.88 11.62 2.56
CA MET A 136 -7.49 12.02 2.79
C MET A 136 -7.11 12.01 4.28
N ARG A 137 -8.02 12.42 5.18
CA ARG A 137 -7.78 12.31 6.63
C ARG A 137 -7.71 10.86 7.07
N LEU A 138 -8.61 10.02 6.57
CA LEU A 138 -8.68 8.61 6.92
C LEU A 138 -7.38 7.88 6.59
N VAL A 139 -6.83 8.04 5.40
CA VAL A 139 -5.58 7.38 5.02
C VAL A 139 -4.39 7.83 5.86
N ASN A 140 -4.28 9.14 6.15
CA ASN A 140 -3.21 9.66 7.02
C ASN A 140 -3.40 9.14 8.46
N GLN A 141 -4.63 9.11 8.97
CA GLN A 141 -4.92 8.58 10.31
C GLN A 141 -4.62 7.09 10.43
N ALA A 142 -4.90 6.31 9.38
CA ALA A 142 -4.56 4.88 9.36
C ALA A 142 -3.05 4.66 9.52
N PHE A 143 -2.22 5.50 8.89
CA PHE A 143 -0.78 5.42 9.06
C PHE A 143 -0.31 5.87 10.45
N ILE A 144 -0.91 6.93 11.01
CA ILE A 144 -0.63 7.38 12.38
C ILE A 144 -0.90 6.22 13.36
N ASN A 145 -2.07 5.60 13.25
CA ASN A 145 -2.46 4.48 14.12
C ASN A 145 -1.48 3.31 14.02
N PHE A 146 -1.09 2.94 12.81
CA PHE A 146 -0.06 1.91 12.57
C PHE A 146 1.26 2.28 13.25
N TYR A 147 1.76 3.49 13.02
CA TYR A 147 3.05 3.93 13.54
C TYR A 147 3.08 3.95 15.07
N GLU A 148 2.05 4.50 15.70
CA GLU A 148 1.93 4.56 17.16
C GLU A 148 1.81 3.16 17.78
N GLN A 149 1.07 2.26 17.15
CA GLN A 149 0.96 0.87 17.61
C GLN A 149 2.30 0.13 17.58
N VAL A 150 3.16 0.40 16.61
CA VAL A 150 4.42 -0.34 16.40
C VAL A 150 5.59 0.31 17.10
N TYR A 151 5.68 1.64 17.10
CA TYR A 151 6.88 2.39 17.50
C TYR A 151 6.73 3.23 18.77
N HIS A 152 5.51 3.42 19.30
CA HIS A 152 5.25 4.20 20.51
C HIS A 152 4.69 3.33 21.68
N LYS A 153 5.03 2.06 21.69
CA LYS A 153 4.73 1.17 22.83
C LYS A 153 5.67 1.39 23.98
#